data_5de9bc786390b132391275777e4cee01
#
_entry.id   5de9bc786390b132391275777e4cee01
#
_cell.length_a   1.000
_cell.length_b   1.000
_cell.length_c   1.000
_cell.angle_alpha   90.00
_cell.angle_beta   90.00
_cell.angle_gamma   90.00
#
_symmetry.space_group_name_H-M   'P 1'
#
loop_
_entity.id
_entity.type
_entity.pdbx_description
1 polymer ?
#
loop_
_entity_poly.entity_id
_entity_poly.type
_entity_poly.pdbx_seq_one_letter_code
_entity_poly.pdbx_strand_id
1 'polypeptide(L)' 'MVKCPNCGSTAQVELLWHDNYDQTDYHEYEYECGCGCLFEVRFEVAKVNIIAKEGE' A
#
# COMPACT_ATOMS: atom_id res chain seq x y z
N MET A 1 5.53 -9.44 0.34
CA MET A 1 4.22 -9.13 0.95
C MET A 1 4.20 -7.72 1.49
N VAL A 2 3.05 -7.08 1.42
CA VAL A 2 2.87 -5.73 1.95
C VAL A 2 2.67 -5.81 3.47
N LYS A 3 3.33 -4.91 4.17
CA LYS A 3 3.30 -4.84 5.62
C LYS A 3 2.65 -3.53 6.05
N CYS A 4 1.71 -3.61 6.99
CA CYS A 4 1.05 -2.42 7.52
C CYS A 4 2.06 -1.51 8.22
N PRO A 5 2.13 -0.20 7.86
CA PRO A 5 3.08 0.72 8.50
C PRO A 5 2.73 1.06 9.95
N ASN A 6 1.49 0.79 10.37
CA ASN A 6 1.04 1.07 11.72
C ASN A 6 1.30 -0.08 12.69
N CYS A 7 0.83 -1.29 12.37
CA CYS A 7 0.94 -2.44 13.27
C CYS A 7 1.93 -3.51 12.82
N GLY A 8 2.45 -3.41 11.61
CA GLY A 8 3.42 -4.37 11.07
C GLY A 8 2.83 -5.70 10.63
N SER A 9 1.51 -5.86 10.63
CA SER A 9 0.86 -7.08 10.19
C SER A 9 0.92 -7.22 8.67
N THR A 10 1.06 -8.45 8.19
CA THR A 10 0.93 -8.79 6.77
C THR A 10 -0.34 -9.60 6.51
N ALA A 11 -0.88 -10.25 7.55
CA ALA A 11 -2.02 -11.14 7.42
C ALA A 11 -3.36 -10.43 7.36
N GLN A 12 -3.44 -9.21 7.92
CA GLN A 12 -4.68 -8.43 8.01
C GLN A 12 -4.79 -7.33 6.96
N VAL A 13 -3.85 -7.29 6.04
CA VAL A 13 -3.81 -6.28 4.98
C VAL A 13 -4.64 -6.75 3.79
N GLU A 14 -5.57 -5.91 3.34
CA GLU A 14 -6.46 -6.19 2.23
C GLU A 14 -6.27 -5.14 1.14
N LEU A 15 -6.17 -5.60 -0.10
CA LEU A 15 -6.08 -4.72 -1.26
C LEU A 15 -7.47 -4.16 -1.59
N LEU A 16 -7.60 -2.85 -1.61
CA LEU A 16 -8.84 -2.16 -1.97
C LEU A 16 -8.91 -1.89 -3.47
N TRP A 17 -7.84 -1.33 -4.03
CA TRP A 17 -7.74 -1.12 -5.48
C TRP A 17 -6.29 -0.93 -5.88
N HIS A 18 -6.04 -1.04 -7.19
CA HIS A 18 -4.72 -0.75 -7.74
C HIS A 18 -4.85 -0.04 -9.07
N ASP A 19 -3.80 0.65 -9.46
CA ASP A 19 -3.72 1.32 -10.74
C ASP A 19 -2.34 1.08 -11.36
N ASN A 20 -2.33 0.86 -12.67
CA ASN A 20 -1.12 0.66 -13.46
C ASN A 20 -1.07 1.71 -14.55
N TYR A 21 0.05 2.39 -14.65
CA TYR A 21 0.28 3.34 -15.72
C TYR A 21 1.03 2.64 -16.85
N ASP A 22 0.35 2.37 -17.96
CA ASP A 22 0.84 1.54 -19.05
C ASP A 22 2.16 1.98 -19.68
N GLN A 23 2.51 3.24 -19.55
CA GLN A 23 3.71 3.80 -20.17
C GLN A 23 4.86 4.03 -19.21
N THR A 24 4.71 3.56 -17.99
CA THR A 24 5.71 3.74 -16.92
C THR A 24 5.76 2.49 -16.08
N ASP A 25 6.85 2.34 -15.31
CA ASP A 25 6.96 1.28 -14.31
C ASP A 25 6.35 1.70 -12.98
N TYR A 26 5.37 2.59 -13.02
CA TYR A 26 4.72 3.13 -11.85
C TYR A 26 3.42 2.38 -11.58
N HIS A 27 3.28 1.87 -10.35
CA HIS A 27 2.08 1.17 -9.89
C HIS A 27 1.65 1.73 -8.55
N GLU A 28 0.35 1.92 -8.38
CA GLU A 28 -0.24 2.33 -7.10
C GLU A 28 -1.19 1.24 -6.59
N TYR A 29 -1.09 0.96 -5.30
CA TYR A 29 -1.99 0.04 -4.62
C TYR A 29 -2.50 0.69 -3.35
N GLU A 30 -3.78 0.55 -3.07
CA GLU A 30 -4.37 1.03 -1.83
C GLU A 30 -4.80 -0.16 -0.99
N TYR A 31 -4.39 -0.15 0.27
CA TYR A 31 -4.64 -1.23 1.21
C TYR A 31 -5.31 -0.73 2.47
N GLU A 32 -6.08 -1.62 3.09
CA GLU A 32 -6.62 -1.42 4.42
C GLU A 32 -6.14 -2.56 5.32
N CYS A 33 -5.68 -2.21 6.51
CA CYS A 33 -5.31 -3.18 7.53
C CYS A 33 -6.44 -3.31 8.55
N GLY A 34 -6.62 -4.49 9.11
CA GLY A 34 -7.61 -4.73 10.16
C GLY A 34 -7.43 -3.89 11.41
N CYS A 35 -6.26 -3.27 11.60
CA CYS A 35 -6.03 -2.34 12.70
C CYS A 35 -6.64 -0.95 12.48
N GLY A 36 -7.28 -0.70 11.33
CA GLY A 36 -7.88 0.59 11.00
C GLY A 36 -7.00 1.50 10.15
N CYS A 37 -5.81 1.06 9.77
CA CYS A 37 -4.89 1.86 8.97
C CYS A 37 -5.23 1.75 7.48
N LEU A 38 -5.41 2.90 6.83
CA LEU A 38 -5.45 3.00 5.38
C LEU A 38 -4.09 3.49 4.90
N PHE A 39 -3.52 2.84 3.91
CA PHE A 39 -2.24 3.24 3.37
C PHE A 39 -2.14 2.94 1.88
N GLU A 40 -1.25 3.63 1.22
CA GLU A 40 -0.99 3.50 -0.20
C GLU A 40 0.44 3.03 -0.40
N VAL A 41 0.62 2.07 -1.31
CA VAL A 41 1.94 1.61 -1.71
C VAL A 41 2.17 2.03 -3.15
N ARG A 42 3.26 2.73 -3.40
CA ARG A 42 3.66 3.19 -4.73
C ARG A 42 4.95 2.52 -5.12
N PHE A 43 4.92 1.83 -6.24
CA PHE A 43 6.10 1.23 -6.84
C PHE A 43 6.55 2.09 -8.01
N GLU A 44 7.77 2.59 -7.93
CA GLU A 44 8.43 3.30 -9.01
C GLU A 44 9.65 2.50 -9.43
N VAL A 45 10.25 2.85 -10.55
CA VAL A 45 11.51 2.22 -10.96
C VAL A 45 12.53 2.37 -9.82
N ALA A 46 12.97 1.26 -9.27
CA ALA A 46 13.96 1.17 -8.19
C ALA A 46 13.51 1.74 -6.84
N LYS A 47 12.21 2.04 -6.64
CA LYS A 47 11.71 2.56 -5.36
C LYS A 47 10.39 1.93 -4.98
N VAL A 48 10.19 1.72 -3.69
CA VAL A 48 8.90 1.35 -3.10
C VAL A 48 8.60 2.36 -2.00
N ASN A 49 7.47 3.05 -2.11
CA ASN A 49 7.04 4.06 -1.14
C ASN A 49 5.74 3.61 -0.48
N ILE A 50 5.68 3.69 0.83
CA ILE A 50 4.50 3.37 1.62
C ILE A 50 4.05 4.64 2.33
N ILE A 51 2.81 5.07 2.05
CA ILE A 51 2.26 6.30 2.59
C ILE A 51 1.02 5.96 3.40
N ALA A 52 1.07 6.20 4.70
CA ALA A 52 -0.09 6.03 5.57
C ALA A 52 -1.04 7.21 5.38
N LYS A 53 -2.30 6.94 5.03
CA LYS A 53 -3.32 7.96 4.83
C LYS A 53 -4.16 8.17 6.08
N GLU A 54 -4.56 7.08 6.73
CA GLU A 54 -5.32 7.08 7.95
C GLU A 54 -4.83 5.95 8.84
N GLY A 55 -4.92 6.14 10.14
CA GLY A 55 -4.54 5.10 11.10
C GLY A 55 -5.03 5.44 12.49
N GLU A 56 -4.98 4.46 13.34
CA GLU A 56 -5.32 4.62 14.75
C GLU A 56 -4.08 4.67 15.62
#